data_14e7401f21252ce3879ab808c37ddbf0
#
_entry.id   14e7401f21252ce3879ab808c37ddbf0
#
_cell.length_a   1.000
_cell.length_b   1.000
_cell.length_c   1.000
_cell.angle_alpha   90.00
_cell.angle_beta   90.00
_cell.angle_gamma   90.00
#
_symmetry.space_group_name_H-M   'P 1'
#
loop_
_entity.id
_entity.type
_entity.pdbx_description
1 polymer ?
#
loop_
_entity_poly.entity_id
_entity_poly.type
_entity_poly.pdbx_seq_one_letter_code
_entity_poly.pdbx_strand_id
1 'polypeptide(L)'
;MRGKVIYVPRYIFQSSALIETGKEYSLYRHYGIDVGDDKIIYFGNIEGEGALESRILLANREEFSDGAEILECFRATYSYDADEIVDRAYTQLGSDFGGYDLINNNCEHFARWCASGIRTSTQVFFKNDDQDIVEKGIERLFEPLVELGAKLDERFGLK
;
A
#
# COMPACT_ATOMS: atom_id res chain seq x y z
N MET A 1 -8.34 17.58 0.67
CA MET A 1 -7.45 16.80 1.56
C MET A 1 -5.96 17.07 1.33
N ARG A 2 -5.63 18.16 0.62
CA ARG A 2 -4.24 18.53 0.31
C ARG A 2 -3.35 18.57 1.57
N GLY A 3 -2.18 17.94 1.49
CA GLY A 3 -1.24 17.78 2.62
C GLY A 3 -1.63 16.68 3.62
N LYS A 4 -2.62 15.86 3.30
CA LYS A 4 -3.06 14.77 4.18
C LYS A 4 -2.47 13.42 3.79
N VAL A 5 -2.18 12.62 4.80
CA VAL A 5 -1.93 11.19 4.63
C VAL A 5 -3.26 10.51 4.34
N ILE A 6 -3.33 9.86 3.20
CA ILE A 6 -4.50 9.14 2.74
C ILE A 6 -4.15 7.66 2.49
N TYR A 7 -5.16 6.82 2.44
CA TYR A 7 -4.97 5.41 2.07
C TYR A 7 -6.20 4.86 1.34
N VAL A 8 -5.96 3.78 0.62
CA VAL A 8 -7.01 2.91 0.09
C VAL A 8 -6.82 1.51 0.66
N PRO A 9 -7.91 0.83 1.05
CA PRO A 9 -7.84 -0.59 1.39
C PRO A 9 -7.54 -1.40 0.13
N ARG A 10 -6.63 -2.38 0.24
CA ARG A 10 -6.33 -3.34 -0.82
C ARG A 10 -6.67 -4.73 -0.34
N TYR A 11 -7.34 -5.48 -1.18
CA TYR A 11 -7.75 -6.85 -0.93
C TYR A 11 -6.87 -7.78 -1.77
N ILE A 12 -6.34 -8.85 -1.19
CA ILE A 12 -5.52 -9.83 -1.94
C ILE A 12 -6.41 -10.67 -2.85
N PHE A 13 -7.71 -10.77 -2.55
CA PHE A 13 -8.64 -11.56 -3.36
C PHE A 13 -9.92 -10.79 -3.64
N GLN A 14 -10.14 -10.46 -4.90
CA GLN A 14 -11.46 -10.23 -5.46
C GLN A 14 -11.98 -11.55 -6.05
N SER A 15 -12.20 -12.58 -5.24
CA SER A 15 -12.97 -13.71 -5.71
C SER A 15 -14.44 -13.43 -5.44
N SER A 16 -15.27 -13.53 -6.46
CA SER A 16 -16.73 -13.41 -6.37
C SER A 16 -17.35 -14.35 -5.31
N ALA A 17 -16.70 -15.45 -4.98
CA ALA A 17 -17.14 -16.39 -3.94
C ALA A 17 -17.01 -15.85 -2.51
N LEU A 18 -16.14 -14.86 -2.24
CA LEU A 18 -16.00 -14.24 -0.91
C LEU A 18 -16.91 -13.01 -0.73
N ILE A 19 -17.39 -12.43 -1.83
CA ILE A 19 -18.34 -11.31 -1.81
C ILE A 19 -19.71 -11.76 -1.29
N GLU A 20 -20.09 -13.01 -1.52
CA GLU A 20 -21.35 -13.58 -1.02
C GLU A 20 -21.43 -13.68 0.52
N THR A 21 -20.30 -13.65 1.22
CA THR A 21 -20.28 -13.72 2.70
C THR A 21 -20.37 -12.34 3.37
N GLY A 22 -20.34 -11.25 2.61
CA GLY A 22 -20.43 -9.87 3.14
C GLY A 22 -19.27 -9.47 4.07
N LYS A 23 -18.18 -10.23 4.09
CA LYS A 23 -17.00 -9.94 4.90
C LYS A 23 -15.87 -9.45 3.99
N GLU A 24 -15.68 -8.16 3.99
CA GLU A 24 -14.52 -7.52 3.36
C GLU A 24 -13.31 -7.62 4.29
N TYR A 25 -12.30 -8.39 3.89
CA TYR A 25 -11.04 -8.45 4.61
C TYR A 25 -10.01 -7.54 3.89
N SER A 26 -9.78 -6.36 4.43
CA SER A 26 -8.65 -5.53 4.00
C SER A 26 -7.35 -6.14 4.52
N LEU A 27 -6.48 -6.58 3.62
CA LEU A 27 -5.21 -7.21 3.96
C LEU A 27 -4.12 -6.19 4.20
N TYR A 28 -4.12 -5.10 3.46
CA TYR A 28 -3.21 -3.98 3.68
C TYR A 28 -3.83 -2.67 3.21
N ARG A 29 -3.20 -1.57 3.62
CA ARG A 29 -3.56 -0.22 3.19
C ARG A 29 -2.46 0.33 2.31
N HIS A 30 -2.85 0.82 1.14
CA HIS A 30 -1.93 1.52 0.26
C HIS A 30 -1.98 3.02 0.58
N TYR A 31 -0.87 3.56 1.06
CA TYR A 31 -0.78 4.93 1.55
C TYR A 31 -0.20 5.90 0.52
N GLY A 32 -0.62 7.14 0.59
CA GLY A 32 -0.10 8.25 -0.21
C GLY A 32 -0.31 9.60 0.48
N ILE A 33 0.20 10.64 -0.17
CA ILE A 33 -0.01 12.05 0.18
C ILE A 33 -0.90 12.70 -0.87
N ASP A 34 -2.02 13.26 -0.45
CA ASP A 34 -2.84 14.11 -1.31
C ASP A 34 -2.10 15.45 -1.51
N VAL A 35 -1.65 15.70 -2.73
CA VAL A 35 -0.89 16.92 -3.04
C VAL A 35 -1.77 18.03 -3.65
N GLY A 36 -3.07 17.78 -3.77
CA GLY A 36 -4.02 18.69 -4.40
C GLY A 36 -4.16 18.45 -5.91
N ASP A 37 -5.04 19.20 -6.56
CA ASP A 37 -5.27 19.16 -8.01
C ASP A 37 -5.52 17.73 -8.55
N ASP A 38 -6.28 16.95 -7.79
CA ASP A 38 -6.60 15.54 -8.09
C ASP A 38 -5.39 14.60 -8.18
N LYS A 39 -4.28 14.96 -7.51
CA LYS A 39 -3.02 14.21 -7.56
C LYS A 39 -2.60 13.68 -6.20
N ILE A 40 -1.95 12.53 -6.25
CA ILE A 40 -1.44 11.81 -5.09
C ILE A 40 0.00 11.38 -5.37
N ILE A 41 0.88 11.56 -4.39
CA ILE A 41 2.24 11.02 -4.41
C ILE A 41 2.33 9.87 -3.44
N TYR A 42 2.87 8.75 -3.90
CA TYR A 42 2.93 7.50 -3.15
C TYR A 42 4.19 6.67 -3.49
N PHE A 43 4.54 5.75 -2.63
CA PHE A 43 5.62 4.80 -2.86
C PHE A 43 5.02 3.50 -3.42
N GLY A 44 5.36 3.16 -4.65
CA GLY A 44 4.77 2.03 -5.35
C GLY A 44 5.69 1.43 -6.40
N ASN A 45 5.20 0.38 -7.03
CA ASN A 45 5.93 -0.34 -8.07
C ASN A 45 5.66 0.28 -9.44
N ILE A 46 6.72 0.36 -10.26
CA ILE A 46 6.60 0.64 -11.68
C ILE A 46 6.44 -0.70 -12.39
N GLU A 47 5.37 -0.85 -13.17
CA GLU A 47 5.24 -1.99 -14.07
C GLU A 47 6.25 -1.84 -15.20
N GLY A 48 7.23 -2.74 -15.27
CA GLY A 48 8.26 -2.78 -16.29
C GLY A 48 8.68 -4.21 -16.61
N GLU A 49 9.28 -4.41 -17.78
CA GLU A 49 9.75 -5.72 -18.25
C GLU A 49 10.79 -6.30 -17.29
N GLY A 50 10.36 -7.23 -16.43
CA GLY A 50 11.20 -8.20 -15.74
C GLY A 50 11.74 -7.85 -14.36
N ALA A 51 11.51 -6.66 -13.80
CA ALA A 51 11.86 -6.33 -12.42
C ALA A 51 10.84 -5.38 -11.81
N LEU A 52 10.37 -5.70 -10.61
CA LEU A 52 9.55 -4.79 -9.82
C LEU A 52 10.45 -3.67 -9.27
N GLU A 53 10.52 -2.56 -9.99
CA GLU A 53 11.15 -1.35 -9.49
C GLU A 53 10.15 -0.53 -8.71
N SER A 54 10.49 -0.19 -7.47
CA SER A 54 9.68 0.69 -6.65
C SER A 54 10.25 2.10 -6.66
N ARG A 55 9.38 3.08 -6.83
CA ARG A 55 9.71 4.52 -6.86
C ARG A 55 8.63 5.33 -6.14
N ILE A 56 8.97 6.56 -5.82
CA ILE A 56 7.98 7.56 -5.46
C ILE A 56 7.32 8.05 -6.75
N LEU A 57 6.02 7.84 -6.85
CA LEU A 57 5.21 8.04 -8.05
C LEU A 57 4.16 9.12 -7.83
N LEU A 58 3.78 9.79 -8.91
CA LEU A 58 2.65 10.71 -8.99
C LEU A 58 1.54 10.06 -9.81
N ALA A 59 0.34 9.99 -9.28
CA ALA A 59 -0.85 9.52 -9.98
C ALA A 59 -2.02 10.47 -9.77
N ASN A 60 -3.06 10.37 -10.60
CA ASN A 60 -4.34 10.97 -10.27
C ASN A 60 -5.09 10.10 -9.25
N ARG A 61 -6.20 10.63 -8.70
CA ARG A 61 -6.98 9.91 -7.67
C ARG A 61 -7.58 8.61 -8.17
N GLU A 62 -8.00 8.55 -9.42
CA GLU A 62 -8.59 7.37 -10.03
C GLU A 62 -7.55 6.25 -10.17
N GLU A 63 -6.36 6.57 -10.69
CA GLU A 63 -5.24 5.63 -10.80
C GLU A 63 -4.78 5.13 -9.43
N PHE A 64 -4.66 6.02 -8.44
CA PHE A 64 -4.25 5.62 -7.09
C PHE A 64 -5.30 4.75 -6.41
N SER A 65 -6.58 5.08 -6.57
CA SER A 65 -7.67 4.37 -5.89
C SER A 65 -8.00 3.03 -6.51
N ASP A 66 -7.82 2.89 -7.82
CA ASP A 66 -8.24 1.70 -8.58
C ASP A 66 -9.67 1.26 -8.24
N GLY A 67 -10.58 2.25 -8.20
CA GLY A 67 -11.99 2.06 -7.87
C GLY A 67 -12.32 1.91 -6.38
N ALA A 68 -11.33 1.90 -5.49
CA ALA A 68 -11.55 1.86 -4.05
C ALA A 68 -11.81 3.27 -3.46
N GLU A 69 -12.44 3.33 -2.30
CA GLU A 69 -12.64 4.59 -1.58
C GLU A 69 -11.31 5.10 -1.00
N ILE A 70 -11.00 6.37 -1.23
CA ILE A 70 -9.84 7.03 -0.63
C ILE A 70 -10.23 7.59 0.73
N LEU A 71 -9.54 7.15 1.76
CA LEU A 71 -9.79 7.51 3.15
C LEU A 71 -8.63 8.35 3.72
N GLU A 72 -8.96 9.31 4.60
CA GLU A 72 -7.95 10.05 5.35
C GLU A 72 -7.43 9.20 6.52
N CYS A 73 -6.12 9.22 6.74
CA CYS A 73 -5.50 8.55 7.87
C CYS A 73 -5.55 9.43 9.14
N PHE A 74 -6.64 9.37 9.89
CA PHE A 74 -6.82 10.13 11.13
C PHE A 74 -5.79 9.81 12.23
N ARG A 75 -5.05 8.70 12.12
CA ARG A 75 -3.99 8.32 13.05
C ARG A 75 -2.60 8.80 12.62
N ALA A 76 -2.51 9.56 11.54
CA ALA A 76 -1.25 10.16 11.13
C ALA A 76 -0.89 11.31 12.07
N THR A 77 0.38 11.37 12.45
CA THR A 77 0.94 12.51 13.17
C THR A 77 1.45 13.53 12.16
N TYR A 78 1.09 14.78 12.34
CA TYR A 78 1.51 15.88 11.50
C TYR A 78 2.44 16.81 12.28
N SER A 79 3.69 16.94 11.86
CA SER A 79 4.69 17.87 12.43
C SER A 79 4.96 19.06 11.48
N TYR A 80 4.42 19.00 10.27
CA TYR A 80 4.56 20.00 9.22
C TYR A 80 3.19 20.48 8.77
N ASP A 81 3.13 21.68 8.21
CA ASP A 81 1.92 22.18 7.58
C ASP A 81 1.68 21.50 6.20
N ALA A 82 0.52 21.80 5.60
CA ALA A 82 0.10 21.17 4.35
C ALA A 82 1.06 21.46 3.18
N ASP A 83 1.62 22.67 3.11
CA ASP A 83 2.53 23.07 2.06
C ASP A 83 3.87 22.36 2.20
N GLU A 84 4.41 22.32 3.41
CA GLU A 84 5.66 21.60 3.72
C GLU A 84 5.53 20.10 3.43
N ILE A 85 4.39 19.47 3.77
CA ILE A 85 4.13 18.05 3.50
C ILE A 85 4.14 17.78 1.99
N VAL A 86 3.47 18.63 1.23
CA VAL A 86 3.42 18.53 -0.24
C VAL A 86 4.80 18.72 -0.83
N ASP A 87 5.55 19.73 -0.40
CA ASP A 87 6.93 19.96 -0.86
C ASP A 87 7.83 18.77 -0.56
N ARG A 88 7.75 18.20 0.64
CA ARG A 88 8.49 17.01 1.03
C ARG A 88 8.18 15.83 0.11
N ALA A 89 6.91 15.60 -0.22
CA ALA A 89 6.52 14.54 -1.14
C ALA A 89 7.11 14.76 -2.54
N TYR A 90 7.05 15.97 -3.07
CA TYR A 90 7.63 16.30 -4.37
C TYR A 90 9.15 16.18 -4.41
N THR A 91 9.87 16.49 -3.32
CA THR A 91 11.35 16.33 -3.28
C THR A 91 11.78 14.88 -3.49
N GLN A 92 10.93 13.91 -3.19
CA GLN A 92 11.23 12.49 -3.35
C GLN A 92 10.73 11.89 -4.67
N LEU A 93 9.99 12.66 -5.46
CA LEU A 93 9.40 12.15 -6.70
C LEU A 93 10.46 11.53 -7.64
N GLY A 94 10.22 10.29 -8.07
CA GLY A 94 11.13 9.52 -8.92
C GLY A 94 12.27 8.83 -8.17
N SER A 95 12.49 9.12 -6.88
CA SER A 95 13.51 8.43 -6.09
C SER A 95 13.05 7.03 -5.69
N ASP A 96 14.00 6.16 -5.32
CA ASP A 96 13.72 4.84 -4.75
C ASP A 96 13.43 4.89 -3.24
N PHE A 97 13.51 6.07 -2.63
CA PHE A 97 13.32 6.29 -1.20
C PHE A 97 14.13 5.34 -0.29
N GLY A 98 15.28 4.89 -0.76
CA GLY A 98 16.15 3.94 -0.07
C GLY A 98 15.80 2.47 -0.32
N GLY A 99 15.00 2.17 -1.34
CA GLY A 99 14.55 0.83 -1.70
C GLY A 99 13.29 0.39 -0.97
N TYR A 100 12.36 -0.22 -1.69
CA TYR A 100 11.11 -0.71 -1.10
C TYR A 100 11.33 -1.98 -0.31
N ASP A 101 10.87 -1.99 0.91
CA ASP A 101 10.83 -3.16 1.80
C ASP A 101 9.48 -3.20 2.49
N LEU A 102 8.74 -4.29 2.34
CA LEU A 102 7.38 -4.42 2.86
C LEU A 102 7.29 -4.16 4.37
N ILE A 103 8.33 -4.52 5.11
CA ILE A 103 8.39 -4.41 6.57
C ILE A 103 9.02 -3.09 7.01
N ASN A 104 10.18 -2.74 6.40
CA ASN A 104 11.03 -1.68 6.92
C ASN A 104 10.92 -0.35 6.15
N ASN A 105 10.43 -0.37 4.92
CA ASN A 105 10.36 0.83 4.07
C ASN A 105 9.27 0.73 3.00
N ASN A 106 8.02 0.84 3.40
CA ASN A 106 6.84 0.72 2.53
C ASN A 106 6.13 2.06 2.31
N CYS A 107 4.98 2.03 1.62
CA CYS A 107 4.18 3.22 1.32
C CYS A 107 3.73 3.99 2.57
N GLU A 108 3.47 3.32 3.68
CA GLU A 108 3.12 4.00 4.94
C GLU A 108 4.32 4.73 5.53
N HIS A 109 5.51 4.14 5.49
CA HIS A 109 6.73 4.80 5.95
C HIS A 109 6.98 6.11 5.18
N PHE A 110 6.81 6.10 3.87
CA PHE A 110 6.92 7.30 3.05
C PHE A 110 5.89 8.37 3.44
N ALA A 111 4.61 8.00 3.49
CA ALA A 111 3.55 8.96 3.80
C ALA A 111 3.70 9.57 5.20
N ARG A 112 4.06 8.76 6.21
CA ARG A 112 4.30 9.25 7.57
C ARG A 112 5.56 10.11 7.67
N TRP A 113 6.60 9.77 6.91
CA TRP A 113 7.79 10.62 6.84
C TRP A 113 7.49 11.98 6.21
N CYS A 114 6.65 12.06 5.17
CA CYS A 114 6.22 13.35 4.64
C CYS A 114 5.50 14.18 5.70
N ALA A 115 4.60 13.56 6.47
CA ALA A 115 3.75 14.24 7.43
C ALA A 115 4.49 14.65 8.72
N SER A 116 5.45 13.84 9.20
CA SER A 116 6.05 14.00 10.53
C SER A 116 7.58 14.01 10.56
N GLY A 117 8.25 13.68 9.46
CA GLY A 117 9.71 13.47 9.42
C GLY A 117 10.15 12.11 9.94
N ILE A 118 9.25 11.30 10.47
CA ILE A 118 9.56 10.00 11.08
C ILE A 118 9.11 8.87 10.16
N ARG A 119 10.03 7.96 9.80
CA ARG A 119 9.73 6.74 9.05
C ARG A 119 9.19 5.68 9.97
N THR A 120 7.87 5.51 10.02
CA THR A 120 7.20 4.47 10.81
C THR A 120 6.06 3.84 10.03
N SER A 121 5.70 2.60 10.35
CA SER A 121 4.52 1.94 9.83
C SER A 121 3.79 1.21 10.94
N THR A 122 2.48 1.26 10.91
CA THR A 122 1.61 0.48 11.79
C THR A 122 1.21 -0.85 11.17
N GLN A 123 1.48 -1.04 9.88
CA GLN A 123 1.22 -2.29 9.17
C GLN A 123 2.24 -3.38 9.50
N VAL A 124 3.37 -3.00 10.10
CA VAL A 124 4.37 -3.94 10.57
C VAL A 124 3.90 -4.55 11.90
N PHE A 125 3.01 -5.51 11.83
CA PHE A 125 2.46 -6.19 13.00
C PHE A 125 3.45 -7.11 13.71
N PHE A 126 4.64 -7.35 13.15
CA PHE A 126 5.61 -8.31 13.68
C PHE A 126 7.02 -7.75 13.66
N LYS A 127 7.31 -6.84 14.59
CA LYS A 127 8.69 -6.59 15.02
C LYS A 127 9.03 -7.60 16.11
N ASN A 128 9.33 -8.81 15.74
CA ASN A 128 10.10 -9.74 16.55
C ASN A 128 11.18 -10.37 15.69
N ASP A 129 12.32 -10.63 16.28
CA ASP A 129 13.61 -10.98 15.73
C ASP A 129 13.72 -12.20 14.78
N ASP A 130 12.60 -12.66 14.23
CA ASP A 130 12.51 -13.78 13.31
C ASP A 130 11.88 -13.36 11.97
N GLN A 131 12.69 -12.72 11.11
CA GLN A 131 12.32 -12.47 9.70
C GLN A 131 11.89 -13.75 8.97
N ASP A 132 12.49 -14.88 9.30
CA ASP A 132 12.17 -16.22 8.78
C ASP A 132 10.74 -16.67 9.15
N ILE A 133 10.21 -16.26 10.30
CA ILE A 133 8.87 -16.65 10.75
C ILE A 133 7.79 -15.82 10.05
N VAL A 134 8.08 -14.57 9.75
CA VAL A 134 7.14 -13.67 9.06
C VAL A 134 7.00 -14.07 7.59
N GLU A 135 8.11 -14.34 6.90
CA GLU A 135 8.08 -14.81 5.51
C GLU A 135 7.37 -16.16 5.39
N LYS A 136 7.72 -17.13 6.23
CA LYS A 136 7.04 -18.43 6.30
C LYS A 136 5.61 -18.35 6.83
N GLY A 137 5.30 -17.36 7.68
CA GLY A 137 3.94 -17.12 8.17
C GLY A 137 3.04 -16.54 7.08
N ILE A 138 3.56 -15.63 6.29
CA ILE A 138 2.87 -15.07 5.11
C ILE A 138 2.69 -16.19 4.06
N GLU A 139 3.73 -16.92 3.71
CA GLU A 139 3.63 -18.05 2.79
C GLU A 139 2.59 -19.09 3.26
N ARG A 140 2.59 -19.48 4.53
CA ARG A 140 1.61 -20.41 5.09
C ARG A 140 0.18 -19.90 5.13
N LEU A 141 -0.02 -18.58 5.24
CA LEU A 141 -1.34 -17.96 5.15
C LEU A 141 -1.84 -17.91 3.70
N PHE A 142 -0.92 -17.80 2.75
CA PHE A 142 -1.25 -17.67 1.33
C PHE A 142 -1.33 -19.02 0.59
N GLU A 143 -0.53 -20.02 1.00
CA GLU A 143 -0.55 -21.35 0.39
C GLU A 143 -1.96 -21.97 0.28
N PRO A 144 -2.79 -22.01 1.36
CA PRO A 144 -4.16 -22.54 1.27
C PRO A 144 -5.07 -21.72 0.36
N LEU A 145 -4.80 -20.43 0.23
CA LEU A 145 -5.62 -19.51 -0.58
C LEU A 145 -5.24 -19.59 -2.06
N VAL A 146 -3.97 -19.77 -2.37
CA VAL A 146 -3.48 -20.06 -3.74
C VAL A 146 -4.00 -21.41 -4.21
N GLU A 147 -3.94 -22.45 -3.36
CA GLU A 147 -4.54 -23.76 -3.67
C GLU A 147 -6.06 -23.70 -3.86
N LEU A 148 -6.75 -22.91 -3.04
CA LEU A 148 -8.20 -22.72 -3.18
C LEU A 148 -8.54 -21.99 -4.48
N GLY A 149 -7.76 -20.94 -4.83
CA GLY A 149 -7.92 -20.23 -6.10
C GLY A 149 -7.71 -21.15 -7.30
N ALA A 150 -6.66 -21.96 -7.31
CA ALA A 150 -6.37 -22.92 -8.36
C ALA A 150 -7.47 -23.98 -8.50
N LYS A 151 -8.01 -24.49 -7.40
CA LYS A 151 -9.13 -25.45 -7.39
C LYS A 151 -10.44 -24.83 -7.88
N LEU A 152 -10.67 -23.54 -7.62
CA LEU A 152 -11.84 -22.82 -8.11
C LEU A 152 -11.72 -22.55 -9.61
N ASP A 153 -10.54 -22.19 -10.10
CA ASP A 153 -10.28 -21.99 -11.54
C ASP A 153 -10.47 -23.29 -12.33
N GLU A 154 -10.01 -24.42 -11.82
CA GLU A 154 -10.26 -25.74 -12.42
C GLU A 154 -11.76 -26.11 -12.41
N ARG A 155 -12.47 -25.83 -11.33
CA ARG A 155 -13.88 -26.20 -11.15
C ARG A 155 -14.84 -25.36 -11.99
N PHE A 156 -14.49 -24.08 -12.25
CA PHE A 156 -15.34 -23.13 -12.98
C PHE A 156 -14.84 -22.81 -14.38
N GLY A 157 -13.72 -23.39 -14.83
CA GLY A 157 -13.19 -23.21 -16.18
C GLY A 157 -12.77 -21.78 -16.50
N LEU A 158 -12.40 -21.02 -15.46
CA LEU A 158 -11.93 -19.66 -15.60
C LEU A 158 -10.43 -19.71 -15.95
N LYS A 159 -10.13 -19.72 -17.25
CA LYS A 159 -8.80 -19.45 -17.80
C LYS A 159 -8.84 -18.14 -18.53
#